data_6e111a2f2e805901480edec1bd2ccdd8
#
_entry.id   6e111a2f2e805901480edec1bd2ccdd8
#
_cell.length_a   1.000
_cell.length_b   1.000
_cell.length_c   1.000
_cell.angle_alpha   90.00
_cell.angle_beta   90.00
_cell.angle_gamma   90.00
#
_symmetry.space_group_name_H-M   'P 1'
#
loop_
_entity.id
_entity.type
_entity.pdbx_description
1 polymer ?
#
loop_
_entity_poly.entity_id
_entity_poly.type
_entity_poly.pdbx_seq_one_letter_code
_entity_poly.pdbx_strand_id
1 'polypeptide(L)'
;MVINLFYTLFGVPDSGIFELFIPGAEAGDCYKYELKIKGGLTYLKADPYGNAAQKRPETASVIADLRDFSWDDSEFLKKRESYQCGNAPVSVYEMYLGSFVTPDEGQDYANYREIAPKVIDYVKKMGYTHVELMGIAEHPFDGSWGYQVTGYYAPTSRYGTPQDFKY
;
A
#
# COMPACT_ATOMS: atom_id res chain seq x y z
N MET A 1 1.81 -4.18 -20.07
CA MET A 1 2.90 -4.02 -21.05
C MET A 1 4.13 -3.55 -20.28
N VAL A 2 5.17 -4.36 -20.17
CA VAL A 2 6.41 -3.93 -19.50
C VAL A 2 7.21 -3.15 -20.54
N ILE A 3 7.29 -1.83 -20.38
CA ILE A 3 8.13 -0.99 -21.22
C ILE A 3 9.53 -1.09 -20.64
N ASN A 4 10.41 -1.86 -21.26
CA ASN A 4 11.85 -1.89 -20.96
C ASN A 4 12.52 -0.63 -21.57
N LEU A 5 12.25 0.53 -20.98
CA LEU A 5 12.95 1.74 -21.31
C LEU A 5 14.07 1.94 -20.28
N PHE A 6 15.32 1.84 -20.73
CA PHE A 6 16.48 2.16 -19.89
C PHE A 6 16.73 3.66 -19.93
N TYR A 7 16.35 4.34 -18.86
CA TYR A 7 16.69 5.74 -18.65
C TYR A 7 17.81 5.84 -17.61
N THR A 8 18.75 6.73 -17.83
CA THR A 8 19.79 7.04 -16.83
C THR A 8 19.28 8.11 -15.89
N LEU A 9 19.21 7.81 -14.61
CA LEU A 9 18.88 8.80 -13.59
C LEU A 9 20.02 9.82 -13.45
N PHE A 10 19.67 11.08 -13.33
CA PHE A 10 20.62 12.16 -13.05
C PHE A 10 20.62 12.46 -11.55
N GLY A 11 21.82 12.43 -10.94
CA GLY A 11 21.97 12.81 -9.55
C GLY A 11 21.80 14.33 -9.36
N VAL A 12 21.02 14.73 -8.38
CA VAL A 12 21.00 16.11 -7.91
C VAL A 12 22.26 16.34 -7.08
N PRO A 13 23.14 17.29 -7.45
CA PRO A 13 24.42 17.45 -6.76
C PRO A 13 24.29 17.56 -5.25
N ASP A 14 25.15 16.86 -4.53
CA ASP A 14 25.30 16.88 -3.06
C ASP A 14 24.06 16.45 -2.24
N SER A 15 22.98 15.96 -2.89
CA SER A 15 21.75 15.57 -2.20
C SER A 15 21.61 14.06 -1.98
N GLY A 16 22.28 13.24 -2.80
CA GLY A 16 22.04 11.79 -2.86
C GLY A 16 20.70 11.42 -3.50
N ILE A 17 19.97 12.39 -4.05
CA ILE A 17 18.72 12.19 -4.75
C ILE A 17 18.99 12.02 -6.25
N PHE A 18 18.23 11.15 -6.87
CA PHE A 18 18.26 10.93 -8.31
C PHE A 18 16.89 11.25 -8.88
N GLU A 19 16.83 11.96 -9.97
CA GLU A 19 15.57 12.32 -10.63
C GLU A 19 15.62 12.02 -12.13
N LEU A 20 14.46 11.73 -12.70
CA LEU A 20 14.29 11.50 -14.12
C LEU A 20 12.86 11.81 -14.55
N PHE A 21 12.72 12.57 -15.63
CA PHE A 21 11.44 12.72 -16.32
C PHE A 21 11.31 11.67 -17.41
N ILE A 22 10.23 10.88 -17.38
CA ILE A 22 9.93 9.84 -18.37
C ILE A 22 8.68 10.25 -19.15
N PRO A 23 8.81 10.69 -20.41
CA PRO A 23 7.66 11.05 -21.24
C PRO A 23 6.75 9.83 -21.47
N GLY A 24 5.43 10.05 -21.36
CA GLY A 24 4.43 9.01 -21.64
C GLY A 24 4.28 7.94 -20.56
N ALA A 25 4.91 8.11 -19.40
CA ALA A 25 4.63 7.24 -18.25
C ALA A 25 3.25 7.57 -17.66
N GLU A 26 2.41 6.53 -17.47
CA GLU A 26 1.03 6.67 -17.04
C GLU A 26 0.72 5.79 -15.82
N ALA A 27 -0.39 6.11 -15.13
CA ALA A 27 -0.88 5.26 -14.05
C ALA A 27 -1.18 3.84 -14.55
N GLY A 28 -0.71 2.84 -13.82
CA GLY A 28 -0.77 1.43 -14.20
C GLY A 28 0.51 0.87 -14.83
N ASP A 29 1.44 1.73 -15.25
CA ASP A 29 2.73 1.27 -15.75
C ASP A 29 3.57 0.64 -14.63
N CYS A 30 4.23 -0.47 -14.98
CA CYS A 30 5.10 -1.19 -14.08
C CYS A 30 6.56 -0.80 -14.30
N TYR A 31 7.30 -0.59 -13.22
CA TYR A 31 8.71 -0.21 -13.30
C TYR A 31 9.56 -0.86 -12.20
N LYS A 32 10.87 -0.92 -12.46
CA LYS A 32 11.90 -1.28 -11.47
C LYS A 32 13.11 -0.39 -11.66
N TYR A 33 13.88 -0.20 -10.61
CA TYR A 33 15.20 0.40 -10.69
C TYR A 33 16.26 -0.66 -10.99
N GLU A 34 17.13 -0.39 -11.96
CA GLU A 34 18.34 -1.14 -12.20
C GLU A 34 19.49 -0.50 -11.42
N LEU A 35 19.97 -1.20 -10.42
CA LEU A 35 21.06 -0.76 -9.56
C LEU A 35 22.36 -1.43 -10.01
N LYS A 36 23.31 -0.63 -10.47
CA LYS A 36 24.70 -1.07 -10.77
C LYS A 36 25.55 -0.82 -9.54
N ILE A 37 26.02 -1.88 -8.91
CA ILE A 37 26.86 -1.78 -7.72
C ILE A 37 28.34 -1.89 -8.06
N LYS A 38 29.21 -1.50 -7.12
CA LYS A 38 30.66 -1.67 -7.24
C LYS A 38 31.01 -3.14 -7.49
N GLY A 39 31.80 -3.42 -8.52
CA GLY A 39 32.12 -4.79 -8.96
C GLY A 39 31.31 -5.27 -10.18
N GLY A 40 30.44 -4.43 -10.76
CA GLY A 40 29.76 -4.69 -12.03
C GLY A 40 28.49 -5.54 -11.93
N LEU A 41 28.07 -5.93 -10.74
CA LEU A 41 26.81 -6.64 -10.55
C LEU A 41 25.62 -5.67 -10.69
N THR A 42 24.56 -6.17 -11.30
CA THR A 42 23.32 -5.42 -11.54
C THR A 42 22.15 -6.12 -10.86
N TYR A 43 21.31 -5.35 -10.15
CA TYR A 43 20.11 -5.82 -9.50
C TYR A 43 18.89 -5.00 -9.93
N LEU A 44 17.79 -5.67 -10.20
CA LEU A 44 16.50 -5.02 -10.36
C LEU A 44 15.79 -4.93 -9.00
N LYS A 45 15.41 -3.73 -8.58
CA LYS A 45 14.75 -3.46 -7.32
C LYS A 45 13.43 -2.72 -7.54
N ALA A 46 12.42 -3.07 -6.72
CA ALA A 46 11.23 -2.26 -6.60
C ALA A 46 11.57 -0.90 -5.99
N ASP A 47 10.71 0.07 -6.25
CA ASP A 47 10.80 1.40 -5.64
C ASP A 47 10.35 1.34 -4.18
N PRO A 48 11.21 1.66 -3.21
CA PRO A 48 10.83 1.66 -1.79
C PRO A 48 9.80 2.75 -1.44
N TYR A 49 9.64 3.77 -2.29
CA TYR A 49 8.66 4.86 -2.15
C TYR A 49 7.45 4.69 -3.08
N GLY A 50 7.36 3.58 -3.82
CA GLY A 50 6.23 3.28 -4.68
C GLY A 50 4.93 3.17 -3.87
N ASN A 51 3.83 3.73 -4.42
CA ASN A 51 2.53 3.74 -3.76
C ASN A 51 1.63 2.57 -4.18
N ALA A 52 2.06 1.78 -5.16
CA ALA A 52 1.41 0.55 -5.58
C ALA A 52 2.44 -0.47 -6.07
N ALA A 53 2.08 -1.73 -6.04
CA ALA A 53 2.90 -2.84 -6.49
C ALA A 53 2.09 -3.84 -7.31
N GLN A 54 2.77 -4.59 -8.17
CA GLN A 54 2.17 -5.74 -8.83
C GLN A 54 1.78 -6.81 -7.81
N LYS A 55 0.67 -7.51 -8.10
CA LYS A 55 0.28 -8.69 -7.32
C LYS A 55 1.33 -9.78 -7.50
N ARG A 56 1.68 -10.46 -6.39
CA ARG A 56 2.59 -11.60 -6.40
C ARG A 56 2.17 -12.67 -7.43
N PRO A 57 3.09 -13.42 -8.03
CA PRO A 57 4.54 -13.50 -7.74
C PRO A 57 5.38 -12.35 -8.30
N GLU A 58 4.78 -11.43 -9.00
CA GLU A 58 5.46 -10.27 -9.58
C GLU A 58 5.94 -9.31 -8.49
N THR A 59 6.98 -8.52 -8.81
CA THR A 59 7.66 -7.69 -7.81
C THR A 59 8.00 -6.29 -8.30
N ALA A 60 7.33 -5.80 -9.34
CA ALA A 60 7.53 -4.43 -9.81
C ALA A 60 6.67 -3.44 -9.00
N SER A 61 7.13 -2.21 -8.92
CA SER A 61 6.30 -1.08 -8.50
C SER A 61 5.36 -0.69 -9.64
N VAL A 62 4.21 -0.11 -9.29
CA VAL A 62 3.21 0.36 -10.23
C VAL A 62 3.02 1.86 -10.02
N ILE A 63 2.97 2.62 -11.10
CA ILE A 63 2.63 4.05 -11.04
C ILE A 63 1.17 4.16 -10.63
N ALA A 64 0.89 4.84 -9.51
CA ALA A 64 -0.45 5.05 -9.00
C ALA A 64 -0.81 6.55 -9.01
N ASP A 65 -1.97 6.90 -9.56
CA ASP A 65 -2.54 8.24 -9.34
C ASP A 65 -3.35 8.25 -8.04
N LEU A 66 -2.80 8.86 -7.01
CA LEU A 66 -3.44 8.95 -5.70
C LEU A 66 -4.44 10.10 -5.58
N ARG A 67 -4.57 10.94 -6.61
CA ARG A 67 -5.47 12.10 -6.61
C ARG A 67 -6.90 11.72 -6.97
N ASP A 68 -7.09 10.59 -7.65
CA ASP A 68 -8.39 10.07 -8.08
C ASP A 68 -9.14 9.40 -6.91
N PHE A 69 -9.37 10.17 -5.85
CA PHE A 69 -10.21 9.76 -4.73
C PHE A 69 -10.79 10.98 -4.02
N SER A 70 -12.11 10.99 -3.84
CA SER A 70 -12.81 12.04 -3.09
C SER A 70 -13.11 11.54 -1.67
N TRP A 71 -12.61 12.26 -0.67
CA TRP A 71 -12.89 11.97 0.73
C TRP A 71 -14.25 12.54 1.15
N ASP A 72 -15.05 11.74 1.83
CA ASP A 72 -16.31 12.15 2.47
C ASP A 72 -16.22 11.94 3.99
N ASP A 73 -15.20 12.53 4.60
CA ASP A 73 -14.82 12.33 6.00
C ASP A 73 -14.89 13.61 6.85
N SER A 74 -15.51 14.67 6.33
CA SER A 74 -15.56 15.99 6.98
C SER A 74 -16.22 15.95 8.38
N GLU A 75 -17.24 15.13 8.58
CA GLU A 75 -17.86 14.95 9.90
C GLU A 75 -16.96 14.20 10.87
N PHE A 76 -16.23 13.19 10.38
CA PHE A 76 -15.24 12.47 11.17
C PHE A 76 -14.12 13.40 11.61
N LEU A 77 -13.59 14.23 10.70
CA LEU A 77 -12.54 15.19 11.02
C LEU A 77 -12.96 16.18 12.10
N LYS A 78 -14.19 16.73 12.03
CA LYS A 78 -14.75 17.60 13.07
C LYS A 78 -14.86 16.89 14.42
N LYS A 79 -15.33 15.64 14.44
CA LYS A 79 -15.39 14.84 15.68
C LYS A 79 -14.01 14.57 16.24
N ARG A 80 -13.03 14.26 15.37
CA ARG A 80 -11.65 14.01 15.77
C ARG A 80 -10.99 15.24 16.41
N GLU A 81 -11.25 16.45 15.91
CA GLU A 81 -10.75 17.69 16.52
C GLU A 81 -11.24 17.87 17.97
N SER A 82 -12.47 17.45 18.26
CA SER A 82 -13.05 17.53 19.62
C SER A 82 -12.62 16.35 20.51
N TYR A 83 -12.05 15.29 19.94
CA TYR A 83 -11.64 14.09 20.66
C TYR A 83 -10.30 14.31 21.35
N GLN A 84 -10.33 14.36 22.68
CA GLN A 84 -9.11 14.48 23.50
C GLN A 84 -8.56 13.09 23.82
N CYS A 85 -7.65 12.58 23.02
CA CYS A 85 -7.03 11.25 23.17
C CYS A 85 -6.55 10.92 24.59
N GLY A 86 -6.07 11.92 25.33
CA GLY A 86 -5.57 11.73 26.71
C GLY A 86 -6.65 11.48 27.76
N ASN A 87 -7.92 11.79 27.47
CA ASN A 87 -9.01 11.77 28.43
C ASN A 87 -10.15 10.80 28.07
N ALA A 88 -10.05 10.12 26.92
CA ALA A 88 -11.06 9.18 26.48
C ALA A 88 -10.57 7.74 26.57
N PRO A 89 -11.44 6.76 26.88
CA PRO A 89 -11.09 5.36 26.84
C PRO A 89 -10.64 4.94 25.44
N VAL A 90 -9.58 4.14 25.36
CA VAL A 90 -9.08 3.57 24.10
C VAL A 90 -9.21 2.05 24.16
N SER A 91 -9.83 1.48 23.13
CA SER A 91 -9.93 0.04 22.91
C SER A 91 -9.53 -0.23 21.48
N VAL A 92 -8.43 -0.98 21.28
CA VAL A 92 -7.85 -1.28 19.96
C VAL A 92 -8.20 -2.70 19.57
N TYR A 93 -8.68 -2.87 18.35
CA TYR A 93 -8.83 -4.17 17.71
C TYR A 93 -7.70 -4.38 16.70
N GLU A 94 -6.76 -5.24 17.05
CA GLU A 94 -5.68 -5.65 16.15
C GLU A 94 -6.17 -6.78 15.25
N MET A 95 -5.97 -6.66 13.94
CA MET A 95 -6.49 -7.65 13.00
C MET A 95 -5.60 -7.84 11.78
N TYR A 96 -5.62 -9.05 11.23
CA TYR A 96 -5.06 -9.38 9.93
C TYR A 96 -6.18 -9.50 8.89
N LEU A 97 -6.16 -8.64 7.87
CA LEU A 97 -7.23 -8.58 6.87
C LEU A 97 -7.46 -9.90 6.14
N GLY A 98 -6.39 -10.62 5.82
CA GLY A 98 -6.44 -11.87 5.07
C GLY A 98 -7.17 -13.02 5.74
N SER A 99 -7.42 -12.94 7.05
CA SER A 99 -8.16 -13.96 7.82
C SER A 99 -9.50 -13.50 8.34
N PHE A 100 -9.85 -12.22 8.21
CA PHE A 100 -11.09 -11.67 8.78
C PHE A 100 -12.33 -12.04 7.98
N VAL A 101 -12.21 -12.11 6.65
CA VAL A 101 -13.30 -12.49 5.74
C VAL A 101 -12.86 -13.68 4.92
N THR A 102 -13.69 -14.72 4.89
CA THR A 102 -13.50 -15.83 3.96
C THR A 102 -13.75 -15.32 2.53
N PRO A 103 -12.79 -15.46 1.63
CA PRO A 103 -12.98 -15.07 0.23
C PRO A 103 -14.00 -15.96 -0.47
N ASP A 104 -14.56 -15.46 -1.56
CA ASP A 104 -15.42 -16.25 -2.43
C ASP A 104 -14.63 -17.37 -3.13
N GLU A 105 -15.35 -18.38 -3.64
CA GLU A 105 -14.73 -19.52 -4.31
C GLU A 105 -13.90 -19.05 -5.52
N GLY A 106 -12.65 -19.51 -5.57
CA GLY A 106 -11.69 -19.14 -6.63
C GLY A 106 -10.89 -17.86 -6.36
N GLN A 107 -11.10 -17.19 -5.23
CA GLN A 107 -10.30 -16.05 -4.80
C GLN A 107 -9.32 -16.45 -3.68
N ASP A 108 -8.11 -15.90 -3.73
CA ASP A 108 -7.12 -16.08 -2.64
C ASP A 108 -7.51 -15.28 -1.40
N TYR A 109 -8.06 -14.07 -1.58
CA TYR A 109 -8.44 -13.12 -0.54
C TYR A 109 -9.67 -12.31 -0.95
N ALA A 110 -10.46 -11.89 0.03
CA ALA A 110 -11.47 -10.86 -0.16
C ALA A 110 -10.78 -9.51 -0.42
N ASN A 111 -11.42 -8.62 -1.19
CA ASN A 111 -10.86 -7.30 -1.48
C ASN A 111 -11.17 -6.27 -0.38
N TYR A 112 -10.46 -5.12 -0.40
CA TYR A 112 -10.63 -4.05 0.59
C TYR A 112 -12.08 -3.59 0.74
N ARG A 113 -12.82 -3.47 -0.38
CA ARG A 113 -14.22 -2.99 -0.37
C ARG A 113 -15.19 -4.02 0.18
N GLU A 114 -14.91 -5.30 0.05
CA GLU A 114 -15.67 -6.39 0.64
C GLU A 114 -15.42 -6.52 2.14
N ILE A 115 -14.17 -6.25 2.57
CA ILE A 115 -13.75 -6.35 3.96
C ILE A 115 -14.26 -5.16 4.79
N ALA A 116 -14.15 -3.93 4.26
CA ALA A 116 -14.39 -2.70 4.99
C ALA A 116 -15.76 -2.66 5.70
N PRO A 117 -16.91 -2.89 5.06
CA PRO A 117 -18.21 -2.85 5.74
C PRO A 117 -18.31 -3.89 6.86
N LYS A 118 -17.77 -5.09 6.65
CA LYS A 118 -17.81 -6.17 7.65
C LYS A 118 -16.98 -5.84 8.89
N VAL A 119 -15.81 -5.22 8.68
CA VAL A 119 -14.96 -4.75 9.78
C VAL A 119 -15.65 -3.63 10.55
N ILE A 120 -16.20 -2.64 9.84
CA ILE A 120 -16.89 -1.49 10.45
C ILE A 120 -18.07 -1.95 11.32
N ASP A 121 -18.88 -2.85 10.80
CA ASP A 121 -20.03 -3.39 11.54
C ASP A 121 -19.59 -4.15 12.80
N TYR A 122 -18.56 -4.97 12.68
CA TYR A 122 -18.02 -5.72 13.80
C TYR A 122 -17.45 -4.82 14.89
N VAL A 123 -16.55 -3.90 14.54
CA VAL A 123 -15.85 -3.06 15.52
C VAL A 123 -16.83 -2.10 16.21
N LYS A 124 -17.83 -1.57 15.48
CA LYS A 124 -18.89 -0.75 16.07
C LYS A 124 -19.76 -1.54 17.04
N LYS A 125 -20.18 -2.75 16.66
CA LYS A 125 -20.96 -3.65 17.51
C LYS A 125 -20.24 -4.03 18.80
N MET A 126 -18.92 -4.25 18.70
CA MET A 126 -18.08 -4.64 19.83
C MET A 126 -17.62 -3.46 20.70
N GLY A 127 -17.79 -2.22 20.22
CA GLY A 127 -17.41 -1.01 20.94
C GLY A 127 -15.93 -0.66 20.89
N TYR A 128 -15.19 -1.18 19.90
CA TYR A 128 -13.79 -0.79 19.68
C TYR A 128 -13.71 0.66 19.19
N THR A 129 -12.70 1.38 19.65
CA THR A 129 -12.45 2.78 19.27
C THR A 129 -11.43 2.91 18.14
N HIS A 130 -10.55 1.95 18.01
CA HIS A 130 -9.46 1.93 17.03
C HIS A 130 -9.32 0.55 16.40
N VAL A 131 -8.82 0.52 15.19
CA VAL A 131 -8.42 -0.72 14.48
C VAL A 131 -6.95 -0.62 14.14
N GLU A 132 -6.19 -1.66 14.45
CA GLU A 132 -4.81 -1.83 14.05
C GLU A 132 -4.73 -2.91 12.97
N LEU A 133 -4.26 -2.54 11.77
CA LEU A 133 -4.17 -3.44 10.63
C LEU A 133 -2.77 -4.04 10.55
N MET A 134 -2.65 -5.35 10.80
CA MET A 134 -1.42 -6.09 10.60
C MET A 134 -1.16 -6.31 9.12
N GLY A 135 0.11 -6.23 8.71
CA GLY A 135 0.57 -6.64 7.39
C GLY A 135 -0.04 -5.90 6.21
N ILE A 136 -0.41 -4.62 6.40
CA ILE A 136 -1.06 -3.82 5.37
C ILE A 136 -0.08 -3.27 4.32
N ALA A 137 1.20 -3.12 4.66
CA ALA A 137 2.24 -2.71 3.71
C ALA A 137 2.59 -3.85 2.75
N GLU A 138 2.99 -3.50 1.51
CA GLU A 138 3.29 -4.51 0.49
C GLU A 138 4.47 -5.41 0.89
N HIS A 139 4.31 -6.71 0.67
CA HIS A 139 5.27 -7.74 1.01
C HIS A 139 5.18 -8.92 0.03
N PRO A 140 6.30 -9.61 -0.31
CA PRO A 140 6.32 -10.65 -1.33
C PRO A 140 5.88 -12.01 -0.81
N PHE A 141 6.04 -12.28 0.49
CA PHE A 141 5.86 -13.59 1.08
C PHE A 141 4.66 -13.65 2.04
N ASP A 142 3.64 -14.41 1.69
CA ASP A 142 2.40 -14.54 2.47
C ASP A 142 2.62 -15.08 3.88
N GLY A 143 3.52 -16.07 4.02
CA GLY A 143 3.87 -16.65 5.31
C GLY A 143 4.53 -15.70 6.29
N SER A 144 4.93 -14.51 5.85
CA SER A 144 5.44 -13.46 6.74
C SER A 144 4.34 -12.67 7.44
N TRP A 145 3.07 -12.85 7.04
CA TRP A 145 1.93 -12.05 7.50
C TRP A 145 2.14 -10.54 7.37
N GLY A 146 2.97 -10.13 6.39
CA GLY A 146 3.31 -8.74 6.14
C GLY A 146 4.47 -8.18 6.96
N TYR A 147 5.17 -9.00 7.75
CA TYR A 147 6.35 -8.53 8.50
C TYR A 147 7.62 -8.40 7.65
N GLN A 148 7.65 -8.98 6.44
CA GLN A 148 8.76 -8.81 5.49
C GLN A 148 8.41 -7.76 4.43
N VAL A 149 8.24 -6.51 4.86
CA VAL A 149 7.83 -5.39 4.02
C VAL A 149 8.85 -5.08 2.95
N THR A 150 8.38 -4.86 1.72
CA THR A 150 9.16 -4.38 0.58
C THR A 150 8.67 -3.05 0.01
N GLY A 151 7.41 -2.70 0.25
CA GLY A 151 6.79 -1.43 -0.18
C GLY A 151 6.16 -0.70 1.00
N TYR A 152 6.94 0.12 1.70
CA TYR A 152 6.50 0.81 2.93
C TYR A 152 5.34 1.79 2.71
N TYR A 153 5.18 2.31 1.49
CA TYR A 153 4.17 3.31 1.13
C TYR A 153 3.07 2.75 0.21
N ALA A 154 3.15 1.47 -0.12
CA ALA A 154 2.14 0.77 -0.90
C ALA A 154 1.27 -0.10 0.00
N PRO A 155 -0.07 0.04 -0.01
CA PRO A 155 -0.93 -0.97 0.57
C PRO A 155 -0.76 -2.27 -0.22
N THR A 156 -0.83 -3.41 0.48
CA THR A 156 -0.59 -4.68 -0.20
C THR A 156 -1.59 -4.92 -1.34
N SER A 157 -1.06 -5.28 -2.49
CA SER A 157 -1.82 -5.55 -3.72
C SER A 157 -2.73 -6.80 -3.64
N ARG A 158 -2.61 -7.59 -2.57
CA ARG A 158 -3.41 -8.80 -2.33
C ARG A 158 -4.90 -8.52 -2.26
N TYR A 159 -5.27 -7.38 -1.67
CA TYR A 159 -6.66 -7.03 -1.39
C TYR A 159 -7.21 -5.95 -2.33
N GLY A 160 -6.44 -5.48 -3.31
CA GLY A 160 -6.88 -4.48 -4.28
C GLY A 160 -5.90 -3.35 -4.51
N THR A 161 -6.44 -2.23 -4.96
CA THR A 161 -5.70 -1.02 -5.32
C THR A 161 -5.55 -0.05 -4.13
N PRO A 162 -4.66 0.95 -4.22
CA PRO A 162 -4.62 2.04 -3.24
C PRO A 162 -5.96 2.79 -3.09
N GLN A 163 -6.73 2.92 -4.16
CA GLN A 163 -8.06 3.53 -4.14
C GLN A 163 -9.07 2.66 -3.36
N ASP A 164 -8.98 1.33 -3.49
CA ASP A 164 -9.81 0.41 -2.71
C ASP A 164 -9.46 0.45 -1.22
N PHE A 165 -8.19 0.68 -0.90
CA PHE A 165 -7.76 0.84 0.49
C PHE A 165 -8.21 2.18 1.11
N LYS A 166 -8.32 3.24 0.30
CA LYS A 166 -8.85 4.53 0.75
C LYS A 166 -10.35 4.51 1.05
N TYR A 167 -11.09 3.63 0.37
CA TYR A 167 -12.53 3.42 0.59
C TYR A 167 -12.83 2.96 2.01
#